data_dcd1b6eeb7b48e9b434087c97ad408a2
#
_entry.id   dcd1b6eeb7b48e9b434087c97ad408a2
#
_cell.length_a   1.000
_cell.length_b   1.000
_cell.length_c   1.000
_cell.angle_alpha   90.00
_cell.angle_beta   90.00
_cell.angle_gamma   90.00
#
_symmetry.space_group_name_H-M   'P 1'
#
loop_
_entity.id
_entity.type
_entity.pdbx_description
1 polymer ?
#
loop_
_entity_poly.entity_id
_entity_poly.type
_entity_poly.pdbx_seq_one_letter_code
_entity_poly.pdbx_strand_id
1 'polypeptide(L)'
;MTKPCAYLIASAIIIYCLFSVPEAHAHSPLISGDNERISAAMFIPDPTKSWAIYGELHEGSEANYYRFEIDRGQRIYISLMKPTNPEEIDFMPVFILMGPGLDSRGNIPEYVEQPSEVSAIVVAGEQPSEATYEPFSASSFYKLAELNILAPVSGTYYIAVYDTQRGGHYSLAIGDREVYSISEWILIPVRLISIYQWEGQSLIMIFSPIVFTLAISLGLVFWLRKNWIPHAPFEWAGVLAGVLFLGTGFMFLFQMALALTRTQLVPEILITIILAFLPVLLGILVIWTVMKNRERVDIKKRAYLAILGILSLFVWAGFLAGSVLAVLASLLPARKT
;
A
#
# COMPACT_ATOMS: atom_id res chain seq x y z
N MET A 1 36.78 -18.49 -1.38
CA MET A 1 35.41 -19.05 -1.23
C MET A 1 34.96 -19.55 -2.58
N THR A 2 34.60 -20.82 -2.67
CA THR A 2 34.08 -21.42 -3.91
C THR A 2 32.70 -20.84 -4.21
N LYS A 3 32.40 -20.57 -5.50
CA LYS A 3 31.11 -19.97 -5.92
C LYS A 3 29.85 -20.58 -5.26
N PRO A 4 29.76 -21.93 -5.03
CA PRO A 4 28.58 -22.51 -4.36
C PRO A 4 28.43 -22.09 -2.89
N CYS A 5 29.52 -21.83 -2.18
CA CYS A 5 29.47 -21.39 -0.78
C CYS A 5 28.90 -19.96 -0.64
N ALA A 6 29.22 -19.08 -1.61
CA ALA A 6 28.68 -17.73 -1.64
C ALA A 6 27.16 -17.72 -1.90
N TYR A 7 26.65 -18.58 -2.77
CA TYR A 7 25.21 -18.71 -3.02
C TYR A 7 24.45 -19.27 -1.81
N LEU A 8 25.02 -20.25 -1.11
CA LEU A 8 24.43 -20.82 0.12
C LEU A 8 24.37 -19.78 1.24
N ILE A 9 25.42 -18.99 1.42
CA ILE A 9 25.43 -17.89 2.41
C ILE A 9 24.42 -16.81 2.04
N ALA A 10 24.36 -16.40 0.77
CA ALA A 10 23.39 -15.41 0.30
C ALA A 10 21.95 -15.91 0.48
N SER A 11 21.67 -17.17 0.14
CA SER A 11 20.34 -17.77 0.35
C SER A 11 19.99 -17.88 1.84
N ALA A 12 20.94 -18.25 2.69
CA ALA A 12 20.73 -18.32 4.15
C ALA A 12 20.47 -16.93 4.75
N ILE A 13 21.17 -15.89 4.28
CA ILE A 13 20.93 -14.50 4.70
C ILE A 13 19.53 -14.03 4.26
N ILE A 14 19.13 -14.30 3.01
CA ILE A 14 17.81 -13.96 2.50
C ILE A 14 16.71 -14.67 3.31
N ILE A 15 16.88 -15.98 3.56
CA ILE A 15 15.96 -16.76 4.37
C ILE A 15 15.90 -16.19 5.80
N TYR A 16 17.05 -15.93 6.43
CA TYR A 16 17.11 -15.32 7.76
C TYR A 16 16.42 -13.96 7.80
N CYS A 17 16.65 -13.08 6.82
CA CYS A 17 15.98 -11.78 6.74
C CYS A 17 14.45 -11.92 6.58
N LEU A 18 13.98 -12.91 5.80
CA LEU A 18 12.54 -13.16 5.62
C LEU A 18 11.85 -13.68 6.90
N PHE A 19 12.58 -14.42 7.75
CA PHE A 19 12.05 -14.95 9.01
C PHE A 19 12.32 -14.06 10.22
N SER A 20 13.20 -13.07 10.12
CA SER A 20 13.55 -12.15 11.21
C SER A 20 12.84 -10.80 11.12
N VAL A 21 11.92 -10.63 10.16
CA VAL A 21 11.10 -9.43 10.08
C VAL A 21 10.09 -9.48 11.23
N PRO A 22 10.09 -8.47 12.14
CA PRO A 22 9.04 -8.35 13.14
C PRO A 22 7.67 -8.32 12.45
N GLU A 23 6.60 -8.69 13.15
CA GLU A 23 5.24 -8.67 12.62
C GLU A 23 4.93 -7.29 12.04
N ALA A 24 5.13 -7.13 10.76
CA ALA A 24 4.77 -5.93 10.03
C ALA A 24 3.29 -6.06 9.66
N HIS A 25 2.44 -5.29 10.32
CA HIS A 25 0.99 -5.33 10.11
C HIS A 25 0.63 -4.71 8.76
N ALA A 26 0.21 -5.56 7.83
CA ALA A 26 -0.30 -5.11 6.54
C ALA A 26 -1.85 -5.08 6.58
N HIS A 27 -2.43 -3.92 6.37
CA HIS A 27 -3.87 -3.71 6.36
C HIS A 27 -4.46 -3.77 4.95
N SER A 28 -5.66 -4.34 4.78
CA SER A 28 -6.42 -4.25 3.53
C SER A 28 -6.99 -2.83 3.39
N PRO A 29 -6.58 -2.03 2.38
CA PRO A 29 -7.04 -0.65 2.27
C PRO A 29 -8.50 -0.57 1.80
N LEU A 30 -9.28 0.26 2.48
CA LEU A 30 -10.62 0.69 2.11
C LEU A 30 -10.63 2.23 1.99
N ILE A 31 -11.42 2.75 1.06
CA ILE A 31 -11.61 4.20 0.91
C ILE A 31 -12.98 4.50 1.45
N SER A 32 -13.08 5.50 2.34
CA SER A 32 -14.33 6.02 2.85
C SER A 32 -15.14 6.67 1.72
N GLY A 33 -16.45 6.52 1.79
CA GLY A 33 -17.39 7.19 0.90
C GLY A 33 -18.14 8.29 1.65
N ASP A 34 -19.31 8.66 1.15
CA ASP A 34 -20.24 9.58 1.82
C ASP A 34 -20.86 8.88 3.04
N ASN A 35 -20.29 9.16 4.22
CA ASN A 35 -20.64 8.53 5.50
C ASN A 35 -20.73 9.57 6.64
N GLU A 36 -21.11 10.80 6.33
CA GLU A 36 -21.23 11.93 7.25
C GLU A 36 -22.42 11.81 8.21
N ARG A 37 -23.28 10.81 8.05
CA ARG A 37 -24.45 10.55 8.91
C ARG A 37 -24.44 9.12 9.38
N ILE A 38 -24.97 8.89 10.58
CA ILE A 38 -25.05 7.54 11.14
C ILE A 38 -25.90 6.59 10.30
N SER A 39 -26.94 7.13 9.63
CA SER A 39 -27.78 6.39 8.69
C SER A 39 -27.06 5.95 7.42
N ALA A 40 -26.00 6.65 7.04
CA ALA A 40 -25.11 6.37 5.91
C ALA A 40 -23.79 5.72 6.36
N ALA A 41 -23.70 5.28 7.62
CA ALA A 41 -22.48 4.69 8.18
C ALA A 41 -21.94 3.56 7.29
N MET A 42 -20.67 3.68 6.90
CA MET A 42 -19.98 2.70 6.06
C MET A 42 -19.92 1.35 6.77
N PHE A 43 -20.42 0.29 6.12
CA PHE A 43 -20.38 -1.05 6.69
C PHE A 43 -19.03 -1.72 6.53
N ILE A 44 -18.47 -2.24 7.63
CA ILE A 44 -17.23 -3.02 7.66
C ILE A 44 -17.61 -4.50 7.78
N PRO A 45 -17.35 -5.32 6.74
CA PRO A 45 -17.95 -6.66 6.66
C PRO A 45 -17.37 -7.67 7.64
N ASP A 46 -16.13 -7.51 8.06
CA ASP A 46 -15.46 -8.40 9.02
C ASP A 46 -14.53 -7.55 9.91
N PRO A 47 -14.97 -7.16 11.11
CA PRO A 47 -14.19 -6.30 12.00
C PRO A 47 -12.97 -7.00 12.62
N THR A 48 -12.83 -8.32 12.44
CA THR A 48 -11.65 -9.07 12.90
C THR A 48 -10.51 -9.05 11.87
N LYS A 49 -10.87 -8.87 10.58
CA LYS A 49 -9.89 -8.70 9.51
C LYS A 49 -9.24 -7.33 9.61
N SER A 50 -7.94 -7.28 9.37
CA SER A 50 -7.14 -6.06 9.38
C SER A 50 -7.49 -5.16 8.19
N TRP A 51 -8.25 -4.10 8.44
CA TRP A 51 -8.62 -3.07 7.48
C TRP A 51 -7.95 -1.75 7.82
N ALA A 52 -7.50 -0.99 6.81
CA ALA A 52 -7.18 0.42 6.93
C ALA A 52 -8.15 1.24 6.09
N ILE A 53 -8.96 2.04 6.73
CA ILE A 53 -9.95 2.89 6.09
C ILE A 53 -9.37 4.30 6.00
N TYR A 54 -9.21 4.80 4.78
CA TYR A 54 -8.69 6.14 4.52
C TYR A 54 -9.86 7.08 4.33
N GLY A 55 -9.97 8.07 5.20
CA GLY A 55 -11.06 9.06 5.24
C GLY A 55 -10.53 10.48 5.33
N GLU A 56 -11.44 11.42 5.13
CA GLU A 56 -11.20 12.86 5.22
C GLU A 56 -12.38 13.50 5.95
N LEU A 57 -12.10 14.45 6.83
CA LEU A 57 -13.05 15.44 7.34
C LEU A 57 -12.78 16.75 6.58
N HIS A 58 -13.81 17.37 6.01
CA HIS A 58 -13.63 18.56 5.18
C HIS A 58 -13.51 19.82 6.03
N GLU A 59 -14.21 19.83 7.18
CA GLU A 59 -14.21 20.96 8.11
C GLU A 59 -14.33 20.52 9.57
N GLY A 60 -14.16 21.46 10.48
CA GLY A 60 -14.39 21.21 11.91
C GLY A 60 -15.88 20.99 12.20
N SER A 61 -16.18 20.20 13.22
CA SER A 61 -17.54 19.81 13.61
C SER A 61 -18.27 18.90 12.61
N GLU A 62 -17.53 18.26 11.72
CA GLU A 62 -17.97 17.15 10.87
C GLU A 62 -17.66 15.81 11.55
N ALA A 63 -18.42 14.78 11.25
CA ALA A 63 -18.17 13.42 11.73
C ALA A 63 -18.44 12.39 10.65
N ASN A 64 -17.54 11.42 10.49
CA ASN A 64 -17.68 10.28 9.59
C ASN A 64 -18.00 9.02 10.37
N TYR A 65 -18.97 8.22 9.90
CA TYR A 65 -19.52 7.09 10.61
C TYR A 65 -19.20 5.77 9.93
N TYR A 66 -18.86 4.78 10.75
CA TYR A 66 -18.62 3.39 10.36
C TYR A 66 -19.47 2.47 11.23
N ARG A 67 -19.86 1.30 10.73
CA ARG A 67 -20.59 0.31 11.49
C ARG A 67 -20.11 -1.10 11.17
N PHE A 68 -20.15 -1.96 12.15
CA PHE A 68 -19.85 -3.39 12.02
C PHE A 68 -20.68 -4.21 12.98
N GLU A 69 -20.77 -5.50 12.69
CA GLU A 69 -21.38 -6.49 13.58
C GLU A 69 -20.29 -7.35 14.20
N ILE A 70 -20.39 -7.61 15.50
CA ILE A 70 -19.41 -8.41 16.21
C ILE A 70 -20.08 -9.23 17.31
N ASP A 71 -19.55 -10.44 17.55
CA ASP A 71 -20.06 -11.31 18.60
C ASP A 71 -19.40 -11.03 19.94
N ARG A 72 -20.15 -11.29 21.02
CA ARG A 72 -19.65 -11.17 22.38
C ARG A 72 -18.34 -11.94 22.56
N GLY A 73 -17.37 -11.28 23.18
CA GLY A 73 -16.06 -11.85 23.46
C GLY A 73 -15.07 -11.80 22.31
N GLN A 74 -15.48 -11.40 21.11
CA GLN A 74 -14.55 -11.10 20.02
C GLN A 74 -13.83 -9.80 20.31
N ARG A 75 -12.61 -9.68 19.77
CA ARG A 75 -11.74 -8.53 19.96
C ARG A 75 -12.17 -7.38 19.06
N ILE A 76 -12.37 -6.22 19.65
CA ILE A 76 -12.49 -4.94 18.94
C ILE A 76 -11.13 -4.25 19.06
N TYR A 77 -10.41 -4.17 17.94
CA TYR A 77 -9.17 -3.43 17.82
C TYR A 77 -9.36 -2.28 16.85
N ILE A 78 -9.12 -1.06 17.32
CA ILE A 78 -9.27 0.17 16.53
C ILE A 78 -8.02 1.02 16.78
N SER A 79 -7.41 1.52 15.69
CA SER A 79 -6.32 2.48 15.77
C SER A 79 -6.60 3.65 14.83
N LEU A 80 -6.48 4.87 15.34
CA LEU A 80 -6.65 6.10 14.58
C LEU A 80 -5.29 6.68 14.24
N MET A 81 -5.11 7.03 12.97
CA MET A 81 -3.85 7.54 12.43
C MET A 81 -4.12 8.76 11.56
N LYS A 82 -3.11 9.60 11.37
CA LYS A 82 -3.11 10.69 10.39
C LYS A 82 -1.82 10.70 9.57
N PRO A 83 -1.82 11.27 8.34
CA PRO A 83 -0.60 11.41 7.56
C PRO A 83 0.40 12.36 8.26
N THR A 84 1.66 12.28 7.85
CA THR A 84 2.70 13.22 8.29
C THR A 84 2.71 14.53 7.46
N ASN A 85 1.57 14.86 6.84
CA ASN A 85 1.42 16.09 6.05
C ASN A 85 1.59 17.33 6.94
N PRO A 86 2.58 18.21 6.66
CA PRO A 86 2.78 19.42 7.46
C PRO A 86 1.61 20.41 7.46
N GLU A 87 0.77 20.39 6.41
CA GLU A 87 -0.42 21.26 6.30
C GLU A 87 -1.52 20.86 7.29
N GLU A 88 -1.48 19.62 7.79
CA GLU A 88 -2.44 19.05 8.72
C GLU A 88 -1.87 18.84 10.14
N ILE A 89 -0.82 19.59 10.50
CA ILE A 89 -0.14 19.41 11.79
C ILE A 89 -1.08 19.60 12.99
N ASP A 90 -2.00 20.55 12.89
CA ASP A 90 -2.96 20.88 13.95
C ASP A 90 -4.26 20.05 13.88
N PHE A 91 -4.41 19.18 12.90
CA PHE A 91 -5.54 18.26 12.81
C PHE A 91 -5.36 17.13 13.81
N MET A 92 -6.29 16.99 14.76
CA MET A 92 -6.21 16.03 15.86
C MET A 92 -7.55 15.29 16.03
N PRO A 93 -7.86 14.38 15.11
CA PRO A 93 -9.12 13.66 15.15
C PRO A 93 -9.26 12.79 16.38
N VAL A 94 -10.51 12.62 16.79
CA VAL A 94 -10.97 11.79 17.89
C VAL A 94 -11.86 10.72 17.31
N PHE A 95 -11.87 9.53 17.89
CA PHE A 95 -12.90 8.56 17.54
C PHE A 95 -13.74 8.16 18.75
N ILE A 96 -14.99 7.80 18.45
CA ILE A 96 -15.95 7.31 19.44
C ILE A 96 -16.36 5.92 19.00
N LEU A 97 -16.23 4.93 19.90
CA LEU A 97 -16.85 3.62 19.74
C LEU A 97 -18.19 3.65 20.45
N MET A 98 -19.28 3.36 19.74
CA MET A 98 -20.64 3.29 20.25
C MET A 98 -21.18 1.87 20.07
N GLY A 99 -21.82 1.32 21.12
CA GLY A 99 -22.36 -0.04 21.04
C GLY A 99 -22.98 -0.53 22.33
N PRO A 100 -23.61 -1.72 22.28
CA PRO A 100 -24.29 -2.27 23.45
C PRO A 100 -23.30 -2.75 24.52
N GLY A 101 -23.60 -2.44 25.79
CA GLY A 101 -22.87 -2.94 26.95
C GLY A 101 -21.49 -2.34 27.17
N LEU A 102 -21.12 -1.27 26.46
CA LEU A 102 -19.90 -0.52 26.72
C LEU A 102 -19.99 0.30 28.01
N ASP A 103 -18.87 0.50 28.67
CA ASP A 103 -18.78 1.45 29.79
C ASP A 103 -18.56 2.85 29.24
N SER A 104 -19.58 3.72 29.35
CA SER A 104 -19.51 5.08 28.81
C SER A 104 -18.37 5.90 29.42
N ARG A 105 -17.57 6.50 28.52
CA ARG A 105 -16.43 7.35 28.90
C ARG A 105 -16.30 8.54 27.93
N GLY A 106 -16.07 9.72 28.51
CA GLY A 106 -15.90 10.96 27.74
C GLY A 106 -17.21 11.64 27.37
N ASN A 107 -17.10 12.84 26.80
CA ASN A 107 -18.24 13.64 26.37
C ASN A 107 -18.34 13.59 24.85
N ILE A 108 -19.54 13.35 24.35
CA ILE A 108 -19.84 13.34 22.92
C ILE A 108 -20.29 14.74 22.55
N PRO A 109 -19.71 15.37 21.49
CA PRO A 109 -20.19 16.64 20.98
C PRO A 109 -21.63 16.55 20.45
N GLU A 110 -22.42 17.63 20.58
CA GLU A 110 -23.84 17.64 20.19
C GLU A 110 -24.08 17.34 18.71
N TYR A 111 -23.12 17.67 17.84
CA TYR A 111 -23.22 17.39 16.40
C TYR A 111 -22.90 15.97 16.01
N VAL A 112 -22.35 15.14 16.92
CA VAL A 112 -22.09 13.72 16.67
C VAL A 112 -23.34 12.91 16.96
N GLU A 113 -23.88 12.31 15.90
CA GLU A 113 -25.08 11.46 16.02
C GLU A 113 -24.77 10.19 16.81
N GLN A 114 -25.65 9.84 17.74
CA GLN A 114 -25.56 8.61 18.54
C GLN A 114 -26.83 7.78 18.36
N PRO A 115 -26.72 6.44 18.17
CA PRO A 115 -27.88 5.58 18.18
C PRO A 115 -28.55 5.61 19.55
N SER A 116 -29.89 5.44 19.57
CA SER A 116 -30.63 5.34 20.83
C SER A 116 -30.17 4.12 21.65
N GLU A 117 -30.09 4.30 22.96
CA GLU A 117 -29.85 3.22 23.94
C GLU A 117 -28.50 2.51 23.84
N VAL A 118 -27.47 3.14 23.26
CA VAL A 118 -26.09 2.62 23.26
C VAL A 118 -25.18 3.42 24.14
N SER A 119 -24.20 2.76 24.73
CA SER A 119 -23.09 3.39 25.45
C SER A 119 -21.96 3.77 24.51
N ALA A 120 -21.09 4.69 24.91
CA ALA A 120 -20.02 5.17 24.05
C ALA A 120 -18.71 5.36 24.82
N ILE A 121 -17.61 5.08 24.12
CA ILE A 121 -16.24 5.32 24.59
C ILE A 121 -15.60 6.33 23.64
N VAL A 122 -15.28 7.52 24.18
CA VAL A 122 -14.53 8.54 23.44
C VAL A 122 -13.04 8.29 23.65
N VAL A 123 -12.29 8.24 22.55
CA VAL A 123 -10.84 8.03 22.56
C VAL A 123 -10.18 9.21 21.86
N ALA A 124 -9.59 10.09 22.66
CA ALA A 124 -8.90 11.28 22.16
C ALA A 124 -7.57 10.90 21.50
N GLY A 125 -7.24 11.59 20.43
CA GLY A 125 -5.94 11.46 19.79
C GLY A 125 -4.86 12.25 20.53
N GLU A 126 -3.67 11.67 20.61
CA GLU A 126 -2.44 12.34 21.03
C GLU A 126 -1.39 12.19 19.94
N GLN A 127 -0.77 13.30 19.53
CA GLN A 127 0.29 13.22 18.55
C GLN A 127 1.58 12.72 19.21
N PRO A 128 2.14 11.59 18.75
CA PRO A 128 3.42 11.12 19.22
C PRO A 128 4.55 12.05 18.75
N SER A 129 5.68 12.01 19.47
CA SER A 129 6.89 12.76 19.11
C SER A 129 7.50 12.32 17.77
N GLU A 130 7.22 11.10 17.35
CA GLU A 130 7.81 10.47 16.16
C GLU A 130 6.73 9.80 15.33
N ALA A 131 6.89 9.89 14.00
CA ALA A 131 6.04 9.19 13.07
C ALA A 131 6.45 7.71 12.94
N THR A 132 5.49 6.86 12.64
CA THR A 132 5.69 5.45 12.35
C THR A 132 5.94 5.25 10.86
N TYR A 133 6.91 4.39 10.53
CA TYR A 133 7.18 3.97 9.16
C TYR A 133 6.31 2.76 8.78
N GLU A 134 5.66 2.82 7.61
CA GLU A 134 4.87 1.72 7.04
C GLU A 134 5.61 1.08 5.86
N PRO A 135 6.14 -0.15 6.02
CA PRO A 135 7.06 -0.73 5.04
C PRO A 135 6.41 -1.18 3.73
N PHE A 136 5.13 -1.58 3.72
CA PHE A 136 4.46 -2.08 2.51
C PHE A 136 4.04 -0.97 1.55
N SER A 137 3.65 0.17 2.09
CA SER A 137 3.36 1.38 1.30
C SER A 137 4.57 2.30 1.16
N ALA A 138 5.65 2.06 1.90
CA ALA A 138 6.79 2.97 2.02
C ALA A 138 6.36 4.38 2.44
N SER A 139 5.48 4.46 3.42
CA SER A 139 4.81 5.68 3.87
C SER A 139 5.11 6.00 5.34
N SER A 140 4.57 7.12 5.83
CA SER A 140 4.74 7.54 7.22
C SER A 140 3.46 8.14 7.77
N PHE A 141 3.13 7.81 9.02
CA PHE A 141 1.93 8.31 9.68
C PHE A 141 2.16 8.52 11.18
N TYR A 142 1.30 9.32 11.80
CA TYR A 142 1.21 9.42 13.26
C TYR A 142 0.08 8.53 13.76
N LYS A 143 0.39 7.60 14.68
CA LYS A 143 -0.62 6.81 15.40
C LYS A 143 -1.11 7.65 16.57
N LEU A 144 -2.34 8.14 16.47
CA LEU A 144 -2.89 9.11 17.43
C LEU A 144 -3.58 8.45 18.61
N ALA A 145 -4.32 7.36 18.37
CA ALA A 145 -5.13 6.72 19.39
C ALA A 145 -5.28 5.22 19.10
N GLU A 146 -5.53 4.46 20.16
CA GLU A 146 -5.79 3.01 20.06
C GLU A 146 -6.82 2.57 21.10
N LEU A 147 -7.72 1.68 20.69
CA LEU A 147 -8.63 0.97 21.58
C LEU A 147 -8.55 -0.52 21.31
N ASN A 148 -8.39 -1.28 22.39
CA ASN A 148 -8.30 -2.73 22.34
C ASN A 148 -9.14 -3.32 23.48
N ILE A 149 -10.34 -3.82 23.15
CA ILE A 149 -11.28 -4.37 24.11
C ILE A 149 -11.93 -5.65 23.58
N LEU A 150 -12.59 -6.40 24.44
CA LEU A 150 -13.49 -7.46 24.03
C LEU A 150 -14.90 -6.91 23.94
N ALA A 151 -15.67 -7.30 22.91
CA ALA A 151 -17.07 -6.93 22.78
C ALA A 151 -17.87 -7.49 23.96
N PRO A 152 -18.49 -6.62 24.79
CA PRO A 152 -19.23 -7.09 25.98
C PRO A 152 -20.53 -7.80 25.61
N VAL A 153 -21.15 -7.42 24.50
CA VAL A 153 -22.43 -7.96 23.99
C VAL A 153 -22.34 -8.11 22.48
N SER A 154 -22.94 -9.16 21.92
CA SER A 154 -23.09 -9.30 20.46
C SER A 154 -24.04 -8.23 19.93
N GLY A 155 -23.71 -7.62 18.79
CA GLY A 155 -24.56 -6.60 18.17
C GLY A 155 -23.84 -5.70 17.18
N THR A 156 -24.54 -4.65 16.79
CA THR A 156 -24.01 -3.62 15.89
C THR A 156 -23.27 -2.55 16.71
N TYR A 157 -22.05 -2.30 16.33
CA TYR A 157 -21.21 -1.23 16.85
C TYR A 157 -20.98 -0.18 15.79
N TYR A 158 -20.87 1.08 16.24
CA TYR A 158 -20.58 2.22 15.38
C TYR A 158 -19.30 2.88 15.81
N ILE A 159 -18.60 3.45 14.85
CA ILE A 159 -17.46 4.34 15.10
C ILE A 159 -17.80 5.67 14.47
N ALA A 160 -17.62 6.76 15.21
CA ALA A 160 -17.61 8.10 14.70
C ALA A 160 -16.18 8.64 14.76
N VAL A 161 -15.66 9.22 13.67
CA VAL A 161 -14.40 9.96 13.64
C VAL A 161 -14.73 11.42 13.41
N TYR A 162 -14.21 12.32 14.24
CA TYR A 162 -14.49 13.74 14.19
C TYR A 162 -13.30 14.59 14.66
N ASP A 163 -13.31 15.87 14.28
CA ASP A 163 -12.47 16.92 14.86
C ASP A 163 -13.35 18.15 15.13
N THR A 164 -13.11 18.83 16.25
CA THR A 164 -13.94 19.99 16.64
C THR A 164 -13.54 21.28 15.93
N GLN A 165 -12.37 21.36 15.35
CA GLN A 165 -11.77 22.59 14.88
C GLN A 165 -11.45 22.61 13.40
N ARG A 166 -10.99 21.48 12.85
CA ARG A 166 -10.42 21.42 11.50
C ARG A 166 -10.85 20.18 10.74
N GLY A 167 -10.80 20.28 9.41
CA GLY A 167 -10.75 19.14 8.52
C GLY A 167 -9.34 18.60 8.34
N GLY A 168 -9.22 17.43 7.77
CA GLY A 168 -7.95 16.75 7.46
C GLY A 168 -8.12 15.27 7.18
N HIS A 169 -7.05 14.66 6.76
CA HIS A 169 -7.02 13.25 6.41
C HIS A 169 -6.73 12.38 7.63
N TYR A 170 -7.48 11.29 7.78
CA TYR A 170 -7.23 10.27 8.81
C TYR A 170 -7.29 8.87 8.22
N SER A 171 -6.70 7.91 8.91
CA SER A 171 -6.90 6.50 8.65
C SER A 171 -7.36 5.80 9.92
N LEU A 172 -8.37 4.94 9.77
CA LEU A 172 -8.92 4.12 10.84
C LEU A 172 -8.57 2.66 10.57
N ALA A 173 -7.63 2.10 11.35
CA ALA A 173 -7.35 0.69 11.30
C ALA A 173 -8.30 -0.08 12.21
N ILE A 174 -8.90 -1.16 11.69
CA ILE A 174 -9.85 -2.01 12.42
C ILE A 174 -9.45 -3.47 12.22
N GLY A 175 -9.46 -4.23 13.32
CA GLY A 175 -9.06 -5.64 13.33
C GLY A 175 -7.56 -5.85 13.23
N ASP A 176 -7.13 -7.07 13.49
CA ASP A 176 -5.72 -7.46 13.57
C ASP A 176 -5.39 -8.74 12.78
N ARG A 177 -6.41 -9.40 12.21
CA ARG A 177 -6.22 -10.62 11.44
C ARG A 177 -5.83 -10.30 9.99
N GLU A 178 -4.59 -10.53 9.64
CA GLU A 178 -4.06 -10.31 8.30
C GLU A 178 -4.45 -11.45 7.36
N VAL A 179 -5.42 -11.20 6.52
CA VAL A 179 -5.88 -12.14 5.47
C VAL A 179 -6.11 -11.38 4.18
N TYR A 180 -5.36 -11.75 3.14
CA TYR A 180 -5.52 -11.19 1.80
C TYR A 180 -6.05 -12.25 0.84
N SER A 181 -7.03 -11.89 0.05
CA SER A 181 -7.33 -12.65 -1.17
C SER A 181 -6.27 -12.36 -2.24
N ILE A 182 -6.11 -13.28 -3.19
CA ILE A 182 -5.17 -13.09 -4.32
C ILE A 182 -5.49 -11.80 -5.09
N SER A 183 -6.78 -11.47 -5.26
CA SER A 183 -7.20 -10.25 -5.94
C SER A 183 -6.85 -8.99 -5.17
N GLU A 184 -7.03 -8.99 -3.85
CA GLU A 184 -6.61 -7.86 -3.00
C GLU A 184 -5.11 -7.62 -3.10
N TRP A 185 -4.31 -8.70 -3.01
CA TRP A 185 -2.85 -8.63 -3.14
C TRP A 185 -2.39 -8.05 -4.48
N ILE A 186 -2.96 -8.53 -5.58
CA ILE A 186 -2.61 -8.05 -6.94
C ILE A 186 -3.00 -6.57 -7.12
N LEU A 187 -4.08 -6.10 -6.46
CA LEU A 187 -4.57 -4.73 -6.61
C LEU A 187 -3.91 -3.72 -5.66
N ILE A 188 -3.06 -4.16 -4.72
CA ILE A 188 -2.34 -3.26 -3.80
C ILE A 188 -1.67 -2.08 -4.53
N PRO A 189 -0.90 -2.25 -5.62
CA PRO A 189 -0.23 -1.13 -6.26
C PRO A 189 -1.19 -0.04 -6.76
N VAL A 190 -2.40 -0.39 -7.16
CA VAL A 190 -3.42 0.60 -7.54
C VAL A 190 -3.91 1.36 -6.31
N ARG A 191 -4.10 0.69 -5.20
CA ARG A 191 -4.55 1.29 -3.94
C ARG A 191 -3.47 2.16 -3.28
N LEU A 192 -2.18 1.86 -3.51
CA LEU A 192 -1.07 2.70 -3.05
C LEU A 192 -1.15 4.14 -3.60
N ILE A 193 -1.70 4.33 -4.80
CA ILE A 193 -1.90 5.67 -5.38
C ILE A 193 -2.81 6.50 -4.46
N SER A 194 -3.92 5.92 -4.00
CA SER A 194 -4.85 6.60 -3.09
C SER A 194 -4.22 6.87 -1.72
N ILE A 195 -3.37 5.96 -1.23
CA ILE A 195 -2.62 6.15 0.03
C ILE A 195 -1.65 7.34 -0.10
N TYR A 196 -0.89 7.42 -1.18
CA TYR A 196 0.01 8.56 -1.40
C TYR A 196 -0.73 9.88 -1.61
N GLN A 197 -1.91 9.86 -2.25
CA GLN A 197 -2.76 11.04 -2.34
C GLN A 197 -3.31 11.47 -0.97
N TRP A 198 -3.72 10.50 -0.15
CA TRP A 198 -4.09 10.72 1.25
C TRP A 198 -2.94 11.35 2.07
N GLU A 199 -1.69 11.04 1.78
CA GLU A 199 -0.50 11.70 2.36
C GLU A 199 -0.26 13.12 1.84
N GLY A 200 -1.10 13.66 0.94
CA GLY A 200 -0.97 14.96 0.32
C GLY A 200 -0.09 14.98 -0.95
N GLN A 201 0.26 13.82 -1.51
CA GLN A 201 1.09 13.76 -2.72
C GLN A 201 0.24 13.95 -3.98
N SER A 202 0.70 14.80 -4.91
CA SER A 202 0.09 14.92 -6.24
C SER A 202 0.40 13.71 -7.12
N LEU A 203 -0.47 13.40 -8.10
CA LEU A 203 -0.21 12.34 -9.09
C LEU A 203 1.12 12.55 -9.83
N ILE A 204 1.51 13.79 -10.10
CA ILE A 204 2.79 14.11 -10.74
C ILE A 204 3.95 13.64 -9.86
N MET A 205 3.88 13.91 -8.56
CA MET A 205 4.91 13.49 -7.60
C MET A 205 4.98 11.96 -7.51
N ILE A 206 3.83 11.28 -7.40
CA ILE A 206 3.73 9.82 -7.29
C ILE A 206 4.35 9.12 -8.51
N PHE A 207 4.00 9.58 -9.72
CA PHE A 207 4.45 8.93 -10.96
C PHE A 207 5.77 9.46 -11.51
N SER A 208 6.33 10.53 -10.94
CA SER A 208 7.59 11.12 -11.42
C SER A 208 8.74 10.11 -11.53
N PRO A 209 8.98 9.17 -10.59
CA PRO A 209 10.07 8.21 -10.72
C PRO A 209 9.89 7.27 -11.94
N ILE A 210 8.64 6.88 -12.24
CA ILE A 210 8.33 6.05 -13.40
C ILE A 210 8.57 6.83 -14.69
N VAL A 211 8.10 8.08 -14.76
CA VAL A 211 8.30 8.96 -15.92
C VAL A 211 9.79 9.22 -16.17
N PHE A 212 10.55 9.52 -15.11
CA PHE A 212 12.02 9.69 -15.22
C PHE A 212 12.71 8.41 -15.70
N THR A 213 12.31 7.25 -15.18
CA THR A 213 12.87 5.96 -15.60
C THR A 213 12.58 5.69 -17.07
N LEU A 214 11.35 5.98 -17.54
CA LEU A 214 10.99 5.88 -18.95
C LEU A 214 11.82 6.84 -19.81
N ALA A 215 11.94 8.09 -19.43
CA ALA A 215 12.69 9.10 -20.17
C ALA A 215 14.18 8.75 -20.29
N ILE A 216 14.81 8.34 -19.17
CA ILE A 216 16.21 7.92 -19.13
C ILE A 216 16.40 6.65 -19.99
N SER A 217 15.52 5.65 -19.86
CA SER A 217 15.62 4.40 -20.61
C SER A 217 15.49 4.63 -22.11
N LEU A 218 14.52 5.45 -22.53
CA LEU A 218 14.36 5.83 -23.93
C LEU A 218 15.59 6.62 -24.43
N GLY A 219 16.08 7.59 -23.63
CA GLY A 219 17.29 8.33 -23.94
C GLY A 219 18.51 7.43 -24.13
N LEU A 220 18.69 6.43 -23.25
CA LEU A 220 19.75 5.44 -23.36
C LEU A 220 19.62 4.57 -24.62
N VAL A 221 18.39 4.12 -24.96
CA VAL A 221 18.12 3.35 -26.19
C VAL A 221 18.52 4.14 -27.42
N PHE A 222 18.23 5.44 -27.48
CA PHE A 222 18.60 6.30 -28.62
C PHE A 222 20.09 6.66 -28.64
N TRP A 223 20.73 6.79 -27.47
CA TRP A 223 22.13 7.22 -27.33
C TRP A 223 23.13 6.07 -27.46
N LEU A 224 22.82 4.89 -26.92
CA LEU A 224 23.77 3.77 -26.79
C LEU A 224 24.03 2.97 -28.08
N ARG A 225 23.42 3.26 -29.21
CA ARG A 225 23.68 2.70 -30.54
C ARG A 225 22.44 2.18 -31.28
N LYS A 226 22.49 2.30 -32.62
CA LYS A 226 21.58 1.74 -33.60
C LYS A 226 21.18 0.26 -33.39
N ASN A 227 22.05 -0.52 -32.74
CA ASN A 227 21.85 -1.96 -32.48
C ASN A 227 20.95 -2.28 -31.28
N TRP A 228 20.62 -1.28 -30.42
CA TRP A 228 19.79 -1.46 -29.23
C TRP A 228 18.35 -1.00 -29.44
N ILE A 229 18.04 -0.36 -30.57
CA ILE A 229 16.68 0.06 -30.87
C ILE A 229 15.83 -1.20 -31.11
N PRO A 230 14.70 -1.38 -30.41
CA PRO A 230 13.77 -2.45 -30.70
C PRO A 230 13.19 -2.31 -32.12
N HIS A 231 13.06 -3.42 -32.85
CA HIS A 231 12.57 -3.42 -34.23
C HIS A 231 11.25 -4.18 -34.42
N ALA A 232 10.87 -5.01 -33.44
CA ALA A 232 9.67 -5.82 -33.48
C ALA A 232 8.70 -5.47 -32.31
N PRO A 233 7.38 -5.67 -32.48
CA PRO A 233 6.41 -5.46 -31.41
C PRO A 233 6.75 -6.26 -30.14
N PHE A 234 7.23 -7.50 -30.27
CA PHE A 234 7.76 -8.32 -29.19
C PHE A 234 8.83 -7.56 -28.37
N GLU A 235 9.78 -6.94 -29.05
CA GLU A 235 10.90 -6.24 -28.42
C GLU A 235 10.44 -4.96 -27.71
N TRP A 236 9.62 -4.14 -28.37
CA TRP A 236 9.09 -2.90 -27.80
C TRP A 236 8.24 -3.15 -26.56
N ALA A 237 7.29 -4.09 -26.65
CA ALA A 237 6.43 -4.41 -25.52
C ALA A 237 7.22 -4.98 -24.34
N GLY A 238 8.20 -5.85 -24.61
CA GLY A 238 9.03 -6.42 -23.55
C GLY A 238 9.98 -5.39 -22.92
N VAL A 239 10.61 -4.51 -23.72
CA VAL A 239 11.45 -3.43 -23.18
C VAL A 239 10.60 -2.47 -22.35
N LEU A 240 9.42 -2.06 -22.85
CA LEU A 240 8.52 -1.18 -22.10
C LEU A 240 8.06 -1.80 -20.78
N ALA A 241 7.69 -3.10 -20.81
CA ALA A 241 7.34 -3.83 -19.58
C ALA A 241 8.49 -3.82 -18.57
N GLY A 242 9.70 -4.15 -19.01
CA GLY A 242 10.88 -4.15 -18.16
C GLY A 242 11.22 -2.77 -17.59
N VAL A 243 11.06 -1.71 -18.39
CA VAL A 243 11.27 -0.33 -17.94
C VAL A 243 10.20 0.09 -16.91
N LEU A 244 8.94 -0.32 -17.09
CA LEU A 244 7.90 -0.09 -16.08
C LEU A 244 8.20 -0.82 -14.77
N PHE A 245 8.78 -2.03 -14.84
CA PHE A 245 9.23 -2.76 -13.64
C PHE A 245 10.34 -2.00 -12.92
N LEU A 246 11.35 -1.51 -13.64
CA LEU A 246 12.41 -0.66 -13.07
C LEU A 246 11.81 0.60 -12.43
N GLY A 247 10.88 1.27 -13.13
CA GLY A 247 10.21 2.46 -12.65
C GLY A 247 9.45 2.24 -11.35
N THR A 248 8.80 1.09 -11.19
CA THR A 248 8.13 0.72 -9.94
C THR A 248 9.13 0.56 -8.79
N GLY A 249 10.24 -0.13 -9.01
CA GLY A 249 11.27 -0.27 -7.98
C GLY A 249 11.85 1.08 -7.55
N PHE A 250 12.14 1.96 -8.50
CA PHE A 250 12.59 3.32 -8.19
C PHE A 250 11.52 4.16 -7.49
N MET A 251 10.24 3.96 -7.81
CA MET A 251 9.16 4.62 -7.10
C MET A 251 9.12 4.20 -5.63
N PHE A 252 9.23 2.89 -5.32
CA PHE A 252 9.31 2.43 -3.93
C PHE A 252 10.49 3.04 -3.18
N LEU A 253 11.69 3.12 -3.81
CA LEU A 253 12.85 3.77 -3.21
C LEU A 253 12.63 5.28 -2.99
N PHE A 254 11.96 5.95 -3.91
CA PHE A 254 11.62 7.36 -3.80
C PHE A 254 10.63 7.60 -2.64
N GLN A 255 9.57 6.81 -2.55
CA GLN A 255 8.58 6.89 -1.46
C GLN A 255 9.24 6.58 -0.11
N MET A 256 10.09 5.55 -0.05
CA MET A 256 10.89 5.24 1.14
C MET A 256 11.76 6.43 1.55
N ALA A 257 12.45 7.07 0.60
CA ALA A 257 13.28 8.23 0.91
C ALA A 257 12.43 9.40 1.47
N LEU A 258 11.24 9.64 0.93
CA LEU A 258 10.32 10.65 1.45
C LEU A 258 9.86 10.31 2.87
N ALA A 259 9.41 9.08 3.11
CA ALA A 259 8.97 8.64 4.44
C ALA A 259 10.10 8.77 5.48
N LEU A 260 11.33 8.40 5.12
CA LEU A 260 12.50 8.50 5.99
C LEU A 260 12.94 9.94 6.31
N THR A 261 12.42 10.95 5.60
CA THR A 261 12.61 12.35 6.03
C THR A 261 11.77 12.72 7.26
N ARG A 262 10.80 11.87 7.62
CA ARG A 262 9.79 12.12 8.65
C ARG A 262 9.78 11.07 9.77
N THR A 263 10.48 9.95 9.57
CA THR A 263 10.55 8.83 10.52
C THR A 263 12.01 8.50 10.85
N GLN A 264 12.21 7.73 11.91
CA GLN A 264 13.52 7.15 12.21
C GLN A 264 13.80 5.93 11.33
N LEU A 265 15.08 5.54 11.29
CA LEU A 265 15.52 4.31 10.66
C LEU A 265 15.09 3.12 11.51
N VAL A 266 14.24 2.27 10.94
CA VAL A 266 13.70 1.07 11.60
C VAL A 266 14.02 -0.18 10.77
N PRO A 267 14.12 -1.38 11.38
CA PRO A 267 14.44 -2.62 10.64
C PRO A 267 13.45 -2.96 9.52
N GLU A 268 12.20 -2.54 9.65
CA GLU A 268 11.11 -2.76 8.69
C GLU A 268 11.39 -2.17 7.30
N ILE A 269 12.31 -1.21 7.20
CA ILE A 269 12.81 -0.65 5.92
C ILE A 269 13.32 -1.75 4.98
N LEU A 270 13.82 -2.87 5.52
CA LEU A 270 14.27 -4.00 4.73
C LEU A 270 13.15 -4.60 3.87
N ILE A 271 11.91 -4.57 4.34
CA ILE A 271 10.73 -5.02 3.56
C ILE A 271 10.59 -4.16 2.31
N THR A 272 10.61 -2.84 2.48
CA THR A 272 10.51 -1.90 1.35
C THR A 272 11.68 -2.06 0.37
N ILE A 273 12.89 -2.26 0.88
CA ILE A 273 14.06 -2.52 0.02
C ILE A 273 13.86 -3.78 -0.82
N ILE A 274 13.32 -4.86 -0.23
CA ILE A 274 13.01 -6.09 -0.95
C ILE A 274 11.92 -5.84 -1.99
N LEU A 275 10.84 -5.14 -1.62
CA LEU A 275 9.74 -4.78 -2.52
C LEU A 275 10.19 -3.87 -3.67
N ALA A 276 11.20 -3.03 -3.47
CA ALA A 276 11.81 -2.22 -4.51
C ALA A 276 12.76 -3.02 -5.41
N PHE A 277 13.57 -3.90 -4.82
CA PHE A 277 14.60 -4.66 -5.53
C PHE A 277 14.03 -5.73 -6.45
N LEU A 278 12.95 -6.42 -6.04
CA LEU A 278 12.33 -7.48 -6.83
C LEU A 278 11.81 -6.98 -8.19
N PRO A 279 11.06 -5.87 -8.30
CA PRO A 279 10.70 -5.28 -9.59
C PRO A 279 11.91 -4.89 -10.44
N VAL A 280 12.96 -4.31 -9.83
CA VAL A 280 14.19 -3.96 -10.55
C VAL A 280 14.84 -5.20 -11.17
N LEU A 281 14.98 -6.27 -10.39
CA LEU A 281 15.54 -7.53 -10.88
C LEU A 281 14.72 -8.12 -12.02
N LEU A 282 13.39 -8.16 -11.88
CA LEU A 282 12.49 -8.65 -12.93
C LEU A 282 12.58 -7.77 -14.19
N GLY A 283 12.68 -6.45 -14.03
CA GLY A 283 12.84 -5.52 -15.13
C GLY A 283 14.11 -5.78 -15.95
N ILE A 284 15.23 -5.97 -15.25
CA ILE A 284 16.52 -6.34 -15.88
C ILE A 284 16.39 -7.67 -16.61
N LEU A 285 15.76 -8.69 -15.99
CA LEU A 285 15.59 -10.01 -16.60
C LEU A 285 14.70 -9.97 -17.84
N VAL A 286 13.61 -9.20 -17.82
CA VAL A 286 12.72 -9.01 -18.96
C VAL A 286 13.46 -8.33 -20.12
N ILE A 287 14.13 -7.20 -19.86
CA ILE A 287 14.88 -6.47 -20.87
C ILE A 287 15.99 -7.37 -21.44
N TRP A 288 16.75 -8.05 -20.59
CA TRP A 288 17.81 -8.96 -21.02
C TRP A 288 17.26 -10.12 -21.87
N THR A 289 16.13 -10.73 -21.47
CA THR A 289 15.48 -11.81 -22.19
C THR A 289 15.07 -11.36 -23.59
N VAL A 290 14.46 -10.20 -23.70
CA VAL A 290 13.98 -9.66 -24.97
C VAL A 290 15.16 -9.26 -25.89
N MET A 291 16.18 -8.62 -25.34
CA MET A 291 17.30 -8.04 -26.10
C MET A 291 18.41 -9.05 -26.43
N LYS A 292 18.49 -10.17 -25.72
CA LYS A 292 19.47 -11.23 -26.01
C LYS A 292 19.02 -12.08 -27.21
N ASN A 293 19.93 -12.36 -28.15
CA ASN A 293 19.68 -13.20 -29.32
C ASN A 293 18.36 -12.88 -30.04
N ARG A 294 18.23 -11.63 -30.50
CA ARG A 294 17.01 -11.08 -31.13
C ARG A 294 16.52 -11.86 -32.34
N GLU A 295 17.45 -12.48 -33.09
CA GLU A 295 17.14 -13.24 -34.30
C GLU A 295 16.41 -14.56 -34.02
N ARG A 296 16.51 -15.08 -32.76
CA ARG A 296 15.88 -16.35 -32.38
C ARG A 296 14.91 -16.13 -31.21
N VAL A 297 13.65 -16.00 -31.53
CA VAL A 297 12.56 -15.96 -30.56
C VAL A 297 11.81 -17.29 -30.62
N ASP A 298 12.32 -18.26 -29.86
CA ASP A 298 11.74 -19.58 -29.73
C ASP A 298 10.63 -19.62 -28.64
N ILE A 299 9.93 -20.75 -28.56
CA ILE A 299 8.84 -20.95 -27.61
C ILE A 299 9.33 -20.86 -26.15
N LYS A 300 10.59 -21.25 -25.87
CA LYS A 300 11.14 -21.18 -24.51
C LYS A 300 11.31 -19.75 -24.03
N LYS A 301 11.79 -18.86 -24.93
CA LYS A 301 11.95 -17.43 -24.66
C LYS A 301 10.61 -16.77 -24.40
N ARG A 302 9.58 -17.12 -25.19
CA ARG A 302 8.22 -16.64 -25.00
C ARG A 302 7.62 -17.12 -23.68
N ALA A 303 7.74 -18.42 -23.38
CA ALA A 303 7.29 -18.99 -22.11
C ALA A 303 7.97 -18.35 -20.91
N TYR A 304 9.30 -18.13 -20.98
CA TYR A 304 10.04 -17.45 -19.92
C TYR A 304 9.55 -16.01 -19.70
N LEU A 305 9.31 -15.26 -20.77
CA LEU A 305 8.76 -13.90 -20.69
C LEU A 305 7.34 -13.89 -20.08
N ALA A 306 6.49 -14.83 -20.46
CA ALA A 306 5.15 -14.98 -19.88
C ALA A 306 5.21 -15.29 -18.37
N ILE A 307 6.11 -16.20 -17.96
CA ILE A 307 6.34 -16.54 -16.54
C ILE A 307 6.80 -15.32 -15.76
N LEU A 308 7.77 -14.55 -16.29
CA LEU A 308 8.22 -13.30 -15.65
C LEU A 308 7.07 -12.29 -15.51
N GLY A 309 6.21 -12.18 -16.54
CA GLY A 309 5.03 -11.33 -16.51
C GLY A 309 4.00 -11.76 -15.47
N ILE A 310 3.79 -13.06 -15.28
CA ILE A 310 2.90 -13.58 -14.23
C ILE A 310 3.51 -13.35 -12.84
N LEU A 311 4.79 -13.68 -12.66
CA LEU A 311 5.47 -13.48 -11.37
C LEU A 311 5.51 -12.01 -10.94
N SER A 312 5.59 -11.09 -11.91
CA SER A 312 5.61 -9.65 -11.64
C SER A 312 4.32 -9.12 -11.01
N LEU A 313 3.17 -9.80 -11.20
CA LEU A 313 1.91 -9.47 -10.52
C LEU A 313 2.01 -9.63 -8.99
N PHE A 314 2.76 -10.63 -8.53
CA PHE A 314 2.89 -10.94 -7.10
C PHE A 314 3.88 -10.04 -6.37
N VAL A 315 4.74 -9.34 -7.10
CA VAL A 315 5.71 -8.37 -6.56
C VAL A 315 5.41 -6.94 -7.01
N TRP A 316 4.18 -6.71 -7.51
CA TRP A 316 3.61 -5.41 -7.90
C TRP A 316 4.42 -4.66 -8.97
N ALA A 317 5.23 -5.35 -9.74
CA ALA A 317 6.09 -4.73 -10.73
C ALA A 317 5.28 -4.17 -11.91
N GLY A 318 5.52 -2.90 -12.25
CA GLY A 318 4.92 -2.23 -13.39
C GLY A 318 3.46 -1.84 -13.22
N PHE A 319 2.93 -1.74 -12.00
CA PHE A 319 1.54 -1.32 -11.74
C PHE A 319 0.49 -2.07 -12.56
N LEU A 320 0.57 -3.38 -12.62
CA LEU A 320 -0.26 -4.25 -13.48
C LEU A 320 0.01 -4.05 -14.98
N ALA A 321 0.13 -2.81 -15.47
CA ALA A 321 0.36 -2.50 -16.87
C ALA A 321 1.63 -3.16 -17.43
N GLY A 322 2.72 -3.11 -16.64
CA GLY A 322 3.98 -3.76 -17.00
C GLY A 322 3.85 -5.28 -17.08
N SER A 323 3.14 -5.89 -16.13
CA SER A 323 2.89 -7.34 -16.10
C SER A 323 2.06 -7.79 -17.29
N VAL A 324 0.98 -7.07 -17.61
CA VAL A 324 0.15 -7.32 -18.78
C VAL A 324 0.96 -7.17 -20.06
N LEU A 325 1.78 -6.12 -20.18
CA LEU A 325 2.66 -5.92 -21.34
C LEU A 325 3.69 -7.04 -21.50
N ALA A 326 4.28 -7.55 -20.41
CA ALA A 326 5.22 -8.67 -20.48
C ALA A 326 4.55 -9.96 -21.00
N VAL A 327 3.34 -10.25 -20.51
CA VAL A 327 2.53 -11.39 -20.98
C VAL A 327 2.14 -11.18 -22.45
N LEU A 328 1.61 -10.02 -22.81
CA LEU A 328 1.27 -9.69 -24.21
C LEU A 328 2.49 -9.77 -25.11
N ALA A 329 3.65 -9.25 -24.70
CA ALA A 329 4.88 -9.34 -25.46
C ALA A 329 5.22 -10.79 -25.83
N SER A 330 4.97 -11.75 -24.94
CA SER A 330 5.21 -13.18 -25.22
C SER A 330 4.40 -13.72 -26.40
N LEU A 331 3.27 -13.08 -26.74
CA LEU A 331 2.35 -13.47 -27.83
C LEU A 331 2.59 -12.69 -29.12
N LEU A 332 3.22 -11.51 -29.03
CA LEU A 332 3.41 -10.62 -30.17
C LEU A 332 4.40 -11.17 -31.19
N PRO A 333 4.28 -10.75 -32.49
CA PRO A 333 5.19 -11.16 -33.54
C PRO A 333 6.61 -10.66 -33.26
N ALA A 334 7.56 -11.56 -33.42
CA ALA A 334 8.98 -11.26 -33.46
C ALA A 334 9.40 -10.92 -34.90
N ARG A 335 10.62 -10.41 -35.08
CA ARG A 335 11.19 -10.15 -36.40
C ARG A 335 11.17 -11.45 -37.23
N LYS A 336 10.64 -11.39 -38.44
CA LYS A 336 10.84 -12.47 -39.39
C LYS A 336 12.30 -12.45 -39.82
N THR A 337 13.00 -13.53 -39.58
CA THR A 337 14.33 -13.81 -40.12
C THR A 337 14.26 -13.97 -41.64
#